data_2260d9296672c8d0e8422df6683b71a2
#
_entry.id   2260d9296672c8d0e8422df6683b71a2
#
_cell.length_a   1.000
_cell.length_b   1.000
_cell.length_c   1.000
_cell.angle_alpha   90.00
_cell.angle_beta   90.00
_cell.angle_gamma   90.00
#
_symmetry.space_group_name_H-M   'P 1'
#
loop_
_entity.id
_entity.type
_entity.pdbx_description
1 polymer ?
#
loop_
_entity_poly.entity_id
_entity_poly.type
_entity_poly.pdbx_seq_one_letter_code
_entity_poly.pdbx_strand_id
1 'polypeptide(L)'
;MKAINIKLIMISLIFSSMGISQEVKENSRQNGHLNINKFRQMYQEFSSPNMFRTAAGAPGPAYYQQQADYKMDIELDDRNKRISGSETITYTNNSPDNLEYLWVQLDQNVRKKDSPSLIRDGDGVSPAYDPSGFTNKFINEPFDGGFNIEYVKDVNGKVLTFFINQTMMRIDLPEVLKSGEKVSFSMKWWYNIQDHVNQAGRSGYETFESDGNRSYII
;
A
#
# COMPACT_ATOMS: atom_id res chain seq x y z
N MET A 1 -4.78 44.08 55.96
CA MET A 1 -4.89 42.61 55.76
C MET A 1 -5.24 42.13 54.33
N LYS A 2 -5.39 42.98 53.33
CA LYS A 2 -5.69 42.54 51.92
C LYS A 2 -4.47 42.40 51.01
N ALA A 3 -3.31 42.94 51.37
CA ALA A 3 -2.10 42.89 50.54
C ALA A 3 -1.28 41.59 50.60
N ILE A 4 -1.46 40.84 51.69
CA ILE A 4 -0.68 39.59 51.91
C ILE A 4 -1.20 38.44 51.07
N ASN A 5 -2.50 38.38 50.80
CA ASN A 5 -3.12 37.31 50.04
C ASN A 5 -2.79 37.33 48.54
N ILE A 6 -2.56 38.52 47.98
CA ILE A 6 -2.25 38.68 46.55
C ILE A 6 -0.81 38.19 46.25
N LYS A 7 0.14 38.43 47.14
CA LYS A 7 1.49 37.97 46.99
C LYS A 7 1.62 36.45 47.14
N LEU A 8 0.82 35.83 47.97
CA LEU A 8 0.81 34.37 48.15
C LEU A 8 0.19 33.67 46.92
N ILE A 9 -0.81 34.24 46.29
CA ILE A 9 -1.43 33.73 45.07
C ILE A 9 -0.51 33.85 43.89
N MET A 10 0.27 34.93 43.77
CA MET A 10 1.26 35.11 42.73
C MET A 10 2.43 34.14 42.86
N ILE A 11 2.87 33.83 44.04
CA ILE A 11 3.96 32.83 44.29
C ILE A 11 3.46 31.41 43.99
N SER A 12 2.21 31.10 44.27
CA SER A 12 1.60 29.80 43.96
C SER A 12 1.42 29.61 42.42
N LEU A 13 1.08 30.66 41.67
CA LEU A 13 0.97 30.62 40.21
C LEU A 13 2.33 30.48 39.49
N ILE A 14 3.41 31.00 40.07
CA ILE A 14 4.76 30.86 39.51
C ILE A 14 5.33 29.46 39.74
N PHE A 15 4.97 28.79 40.88
CA PHE A 15 5.42 27.43 41.14
C PHE A 15 4.63 26.38 40.31
N SER A 16 3.36 26.61 39.97
CA SER A 16 2.59 25.69 39.16
C SER A 16 2.99 25.69 37.67
N SER A 17 3.62 26.77 37.17
CA SER A 17 4.10 26.83 35.79
C SER A 17 5.47 26.20 35.58
N MET A 18 6.26 25.98 36.63
CA MET A 18 7.56 25.30 36.54
C MET A 18 7.47 23.78 36.54
N GLY A 19 6.40 23.19 37.09
CA GLY A 19 6.23 21.74 37.16
C GLY A 19 5.86 21.08 35.82
N ILE A 20 5.20 21.80 34.93
CA ILE A 20 4.71 21.26 33.65
C ILE A 20 5.82 21.22 32.57
N SER A 21 6.86 22.05 32.74
CA SER A 21 7.95 22.15 31.75
C SER A 21 9.00 21.04 31.85
N GLN A 22 9.06 20.31 32.98
CA GLN A 22 10.10 19.28 33.15
C GLN A 22 9.64 17.89 32.71
N GLU A 23 8.37 17.53 32.82
CA GLU A 23 7.88 16.24 32.35
C GLU A 23 7.88 16.12 30.83
N VAL A 24 7.60 17.21 30.09
CA VAL A 24 7.61 17.21 28.62
C VAL A 24 9.04 17.08 28.07
N LYS A 25 10.06 17.53 28.79
CA LYS A 25 11.46 17.41 28.36
C LYS A 25 12.06 16.02 28.57
N GLU A 26 11.60 15.29 29.57
CA GLU A 26 12.13 13.95 29.84
C GLU A 26 11.56 12.91 28.89
N ASN A 27 10.27 13.00 28.55
CA ASN A 27 9.66 12.12 27.55
C ASN A 27 10.14 12.39 26.11
N SER A 28 10.49 13.63 25.77
CA SER A 28 11.05 13.94 24.45
C SER A 28 12.51 13.52 24.30
N ARG A 29 13.23 13.35 25.42
CA ARG A 29 14.61 12.84 25.41
C ARG A 29 14.70 11.32 25.34
N GLN A 30 13.68 10.59 25.80
CA GLN A 30 13.63 9.13 25.64
C GLN A 30 13.21 8.70 24.23
N ASN A 31 12.48 9.57 23.50
CA ASN A 31 12.16 9.38 22.08
C ASN A 31 13.07 10.17 21.13
N GLY A 32 14.03 10.92 21.65
CA GLY A 32 15.08 11.50 20.82
C GLY A 32 15.85 10.36 20.19
N HIS A 33 15.93 10.35 18.89
CA HIS A 33 16.74 9.44 18.07
C HIS A 33 18.22 9.56 18.46
N LEU A 34 18.53 9.14 19.68
CA LEU A 34 19.87 8.65 19.97
C LEU A 34 19.99 7.39 19.11
N ASN A 35 20.30 7.59 17.84
CA ASN A 35 20.60 6.49 16.95
C ASN A 35 21.97 5.93 17.38
N ILE A 36 21.97 5.38 18.58
CA ILE A 36 23.08 4.57 19.13
C ILE A 36 23.35 3.36 18.26
N ASN A 37 22.46 3.11 17.27
CA ASN A 37 22.49 1.97 16.37
C ASN A 37 23.14 2.29 15.00
N LYS A 38 23.69 3.50 14.80
CA LYS A 38 24.36 3.85 13.54
C LYS A 38 25.46 2.85 13.13
N PHE A 39 26.06 2.19 14.09
CA PHE A 39 27.11 1.19 13.88
C PHE A 39 26.72 -0.19 14.39
N ARG A 40 25.43 -0.44 14.61
CA ARG A 40 24.94 -1.74 15.01
C ARG A 40 25.16 -2.73 13.88
N GLN A 41 25.76 -3.86 14.20
CA GLN A 41 25.95 -4.90 13.20
C GLN A 41 24.59 -5.50 12.81
N MET A 42 24.42 -5.83 11.54
CA MET A 42 23.14 -6.29 10.98
C MET A 42 22.54 -7.49 11.73
N TYR A 43 23.38 -8.40 12.25
CA TYR A 43 22.90 -9.56 13.02
C TYR A 43 22.22 -9.20 14.35
N GLN A 44 22.46 -8.01 14.88
CA GLN A 44 21.80 -7.54 16.10
C GLN A 44 20.40 -6.98 15.85
N GLU A 45 20.06 -6.74 14.60
CA GLU A 45 18.74 -6.23 14.17
C GLU A 45 17.78 -7.36 13.81
N PHE A 46 18.25 -8.59 13.67
CA PHE A 46 17.38 -9.73 13.49
C PHE A 46 16.53 -9.98 14.73
N SER A 47 15.26 -10.26 14.51
CA SER A 47 14.35 -10.63 15.58
C SER A 47 14.85 -11.88 16.28
N SER A 48 14.74 -11.92 17.59
CA SER A 48 15.05 -13.10 18.40
C SER A 48 14.32 -14.34 17.91
N PRO A 49 14.88 -15.53 18.06
CA PRO A 49 14.18 -16.76 17.72
C PRO A 49 12.92 -16.89 18.57
N ASN A 50 11.88 -17.48 17.96
CA ASN A 50 10.61 -17.75 18.62
C ASN A 50 10.02 -19.08 18.10
N MET A 51 8.77 -19.40 18.47
CA MET A 51 8.13 -20.64 18.04
C MET A 51 7.91 -20.72 16.52
N PHE A 52 7.90 -19.59 15.81
CA PHE A 52 7.63 -19.53 14.37
C PHE A 52 8.90 -19.55 13.53
N ARG A 53 10.05 -19.16 14.11
CA ARG A 53 11.32 -19.16 13.40
C ARG A 53 12.53 -19.31 14.33
N THR A 54 13.56 -19.95 13.82
CA THR A 54 14.87 -20.07 14.50
C THR A 54 15.68 -18.78 14.39
N ALA A 55 16.80 -18.69 15.12
CA ALA A 55 17.74 -17.58 15.00
C ALA A 55 18.35 -17.44 13.60
N ALA A 56 18.47 -18.53 12.85
CA ALA A 56 18.96 -18.54 11.46
C ALA A 56 17.86 -18.21 10.42
N GLY A 57 16.63 -17.90 10.86
CA GLY A 57 15.49 -17.62 9.97
C GLY A 57 14.77 -18.84 9.42
N ALA A 58 15.20 -20.06 9.77
CA ALA A 58 14.49 -21.28 9.37
C ALA A 58 13.15 -21.41 10.09
N PRO A 59 12.16 -22.11 9.51
CA PRO A 59 10.86 -22.37 10.15
C PRO A 59 11.00 -23.00 11.52
N GLY A 60 10.23 -22.50 12.49
CA GLY A 60 10.10 -23.08 13.83
C GLY A 60 8.95 -24.09 13.94
N PRO A 61 8.73 -24.69 15.12
CA PRO A 61 7.71 -25.72 15.29
C PRO A 61 6.27 -25.23 15.11
N ALA A 62 6.02 -23.93 15.29
CA ALA A 62 4.70 -23.31 15.11
C ALA A 62 4.60 -22.51 13.80
N TYR A 63 5.53 -22.74 12.86
CA TYR A 63 5.51 -22.05 11.58
C TYR A 63 4.25 -22.36 10.79
N TYR A 64 3.65 -21.34 10.19
CA TYR A 64 2.49 -21.46 9.33
C TYR A 64 2.67 -20.64 8.05
N GLN A 65 1.91 -20.99 7.01
CA GLN A 65 1.73 -20.18 5.82
C GLN A 65 0.24 -19.97 5.59
N GLN A 66 -0.13 -18.74 5.28
CA GLN A 66 -1.49 -18.44 4.83
C GLN A 66 -1.70 -19.05 3.44
N GLN A 67 -2.95 -19.39 3.14
CA GLN A 67 -3.32 -19.95 1.85
C GLN A 67 -4.39 -19.08 1.21
N ALA A 68 -4.21 -18.80 -0.08
CA ALA A 68 -5.21 -18.15 -0.91
C ALA A 68 -5.38 -18.96 -2.20
N ASP A 69 -6.59 -19.44 -2.44
CA ASP A 69 -6.97 -20.15 -3.65
C ASP A 69 -7.77 -19.20 -4.56
N TYR A 70 -7.41 -19.16 -5.85
CA TYR A 70 -7.99 -18.26 -6.83
C TYR A 70 -8.70 -19.03 -7.92
N LYS A 71 -9.92 -18.62 -8.25
CA LYS A 71 -10.63 -19.01 -9.47
C LYS A 71 -10.90 -17.76 -10.27
N MET A 72 -10.26 -17.64 -11.45
CA MET A 72 -10.30 -16.43 -12.27
C MET A 72 -10.87 -16.72 -13.65
N ASP A 73 -11.65 -15.75 -14.15
CA ASP A 73 -12.03 -15.61 -15.55
C ASP A 73 -11.49 -14.29 -16.06
N ILE A 74 -10.60 -14.34 -17.05
CA ILE A 74 -9.89 -13.16 -17.57
C ILE A 74 -10.16 -13.02 -19.06
N GLU A 75 -10.50 -11.81 -19.48
CA GLU A 75 -10.71 -11.44 -20.87
C GLU A 75 -9.69 -10.38 -21.30
N LEU A 76 -9.06 -10.61 -22.44
CA LEU A 76 -8.21 -9.66 -23.10
C LEU A 76 -8.96 -9.05 -24.30
N ASP A 77 -9.27 -7.76 -24.21
CA ASP A 77 -9.78 -6.98 -25.32
C ASP A 77 -8.60 -6.31 -26.04
N ASP A 78 -8.13 -6.94 -27.10
CA ASP A 78 -7.00 -6.48 -27.92
C ASP A 78 -7.30 -5.21 -28.72
N ARG A 79 -8.58 -4.95 -29.00
CA ARG A 79 -9.02 -3.75 -29.74
C ARG A 79 -8.99 -2.52 -28.85
N ASN A 80 -9.56 -2.62 -27.67
CA ASN A 80 -9.62 -1.53 -26.70
C ASN A 80 -8.40 -1.48 -25.80
N LYS A 81 -7.44 -2.41 -25.96
CA LYS A 81 -6.24 -2.51 -25.13
C LYS A 81 -6.58 -2.57 -23.64
N ARG A 82 -7.45 -3.49 -23.28
CA ARG A 82 -7.99 -3.65 -21.93
C ARG A 82 -7.93 -5.10 -21.48
N ILE A 83 -7.61 -5.29 -20.22
CA ILE A 83 -7.80 -6.55 -19.52
C ILE A 83 -8.94 -6.36 -18.52
N SER A 84 -9.88 -7.29 -18.53
CA SER A 84 -10.93 -7.40 -17.51
C SER A 84 -10.90 -8.78 -16.87
N GLY A 85 -11.26 -8.84 -15.60
CA GLY A 85 -11.29 -10.10 -14.87
C GLY A 85 -12.37 -10.13 -13.82
N SER A 86 -12.87 -11.32 -13.58
CA SER A 86 -13.64 -11.65 -12.39
C SER A 86 -12.98 -12.81 -11.68
N GLU A 87 -12.89 -12.73 -10.36
CA GLU A 87 -12.24 -13.75 -9.57
C GLU A 87 -13.00 -14.05 -8.28
N THR A 88 -12.87 -15.28 -7.85
CA THR A 88 -13.26 -15.71 -6.51
C THR A 88 -12.00 -16.10 -5.75
N ILE A 89 -11.78 -15.48 -4.63
CA ILE A 89 -10.65 -15.72 -3.74
C ILE A 89 -11.17 -16.46 -2.51
N THR A 90 -10.57 -17.59 -2.19
CA THR A 90 -10.83 -18.32 -0.94
C THR A 90 -9.57 -18.25 -0.09
N TYR A 91 -9.65 -17.53 1.00
CA TYR A 91 -8.53 -17.33 1.93
C TYR A 91 -8.70 -18.21 3.17
N THR A 92 -7.64 -18.94 3.52
CA THR A 92 -7.59 -19.78 4.73
C THR A 92 -6.65 -19.14 5.75
N ASN A 93 -7.15 -18.85 6.93
CA ASN A 93 -6.36 -18.32 8.03
C ASN A 93 -5.66 -19.46 8.78
N ASN A 94 -4.41 -19.72 8.43
CA ASN A 94 -3.57 -20.73 9.11
C ASN A 94 -2.77 -20.12 10.28
N SER A 95 -2.93 -18.82 10.56
CA SER A 95 -2.28 -18.18 11.71
C SER A 95 -3.03 -18.49 13.02
N PRO A 96 -2.37 -18.33 14.17
CA PRO A 96 -3.06 -18.39 15.46
C PRO A 96 -3.93 -17.15 15.74
N ASP A 97 -3.79 -16.09 14.94
CA ASP A 97 -4.45 -14.82 15.16
C ASP A 97 -5.79 -14.73 14.43
N ASN A 98 -6.72 -13.98 14.99
CA ASN A 98 -7.97 -13.64 14.34
C ASN A 98 -7.77 -12.49 13.36
N LEU A 99 -8.42 -12.57 12.19
CA LEU A 99 -8.32 -11.55 11.14
C LEU A 99 -9.66 -10.82 10.98
N GLU A 100 -9.63 -9.51 11.02
CA GLU A 100 -10.80 -8.63 10.82
C GLU A 100 -10.85 -8.08 9.40
N TYR A 101 -9.72 -8.11 8.69
CA TYR A 101 -9.58 -7.61 7.32
C TYR A 101 -8.50 -8.39 6.57
N LEU A 102 -8.53 -8.27 5.25
CA LEU A 102 -7.49 -8.78 4.36
C LEU A 102 -6.92 -7.65 3.51
N TRP A 103 -5.66 -7.80 3.12
CA TRP A 103 -5.02 -6.95 2.13
C TRP A 103 -4.90 -7.68 0.80
N VAL A 104 -5.32 -7.01 -0.28
CA VAL A 104 -5.12 -7.45 -1.66
C VAL A 104 -4.16 -6.47 -2.33
N GLN A 105 -3.15 -6.99 -2.99
CA GLN A 105 -2.18 -6.17 -3.72
C GLN A 105 -2.72 -5.87 -5.12
N LEU A 106 -2.66 -4.59 -5.50
CA LEU A 106 -3.10 -4.06 -6.78
C LEU A 106 -1.89 -3.49 -7.52
N ASP A 107 -0.98 -4.36 -8.00
CA ASP A 107 0.30 -3.97 -8.58
C ASP A 107 0.16 -2.97 -9.73
N GLN A 108 -0.86 -3.14 -10.55
CA GLN A 108 -1.11 -2.27 -11.69
C GLN A 108 -1.40 -0.81 -11.31
N ASN A 109 -1.76 -0.53 -10.05
CA ASN A 109 -1.99 0.83 -9.56
C ASN A 109 -0.73 1.71 -9.54
N VAL A 110 0.47 1.16 -9.72
CA VAL A 110 1.67 1.95 -9.98
C VAL A 110 1.53 2.80 -11.26
N ARG A 111 0.62 2.40 -12.19
CA ARG A 111 0.35 3.06 -13.47
C ARG A 111 -0.91 3.94 -13.45
N LYS A 112 -1.50 4.14 -12.29
CA LYS A 112 -2.58 5.09 -12.11
C LYS A 112 -2.09 6.51 -12.38
N LYS A 113 -2.92 7.35 -13.00
CA LYS A 113 -2.56 8.74 -13.32
C LYS A 113 -2.18 9.59 -12.11
N ASP A 114 -2.68 9.24 -10.92
CA ASP A 114 -2.38 9.87 -9.64
C ASP A 114 -1.37 9.08 -8.79
N SER A 115 -0.69 8.10 -9.39
CA SER A 115 0.30 7.29 -8.68
C SER A 115 1.52 8.13 -8.26
N PRO A 116 1.95 8.02 -7.00
CA PRO A 116 3.19 8.63 -6.55
C PRO A 116 4.44 8.20 -7.34
N SER A 117 4.40 7.05 -8.02
CA SER A 117 5.51 6.57 -8.86
C SER A 117 5.80 7.52 -10.02
N LEU A 118 4.76 8.14 -10.60
CA LEU A 118 4.91 9.12 -11.68
C LEU A 118 5.69 10.37 -11.23
N ILE A 119 5.60 10.72 -9.95
CA ILE A 119 6.30 11.86 -9.36
C ILE A 119 7.71 11.46 -8.93
N ARG A 120 7.84 10.31 -8.28
CA ARG A 120 9.10 9.84 -7.71
C ARG A 120 10.07 9.36 -8.77
N ASP A 121 9.57 8.62 -9.75
CA ASP A 121 10.38 7.96 -10.79
C ASP A 121 10.46 8.81 -12.08
N GLY A 122 9.79 9.97 -12.10
CA GLY A 122 9.90 10.94 -13.19
C GLY A 122 11.26 11.65 -13.18
N ASP A 123 11.79 11.92 -14.36
CA ASP A 123 13.09 12.57 -14.58
C ASP A 123 13.18 14.05 -14.10
N GLY A 124 12.32 14.43 -13.17
CA GLY A 124 12.24 15.83 -12.72
C GLY A 124 11.82 16.80 -13.84
N VAL A 125 12.10 18.05 -13.63
CA VAL A 125 11.89 19.10 -14.67
C VAL A 125 13.16 19.21 -15.49
N SER A 126 13.11 18.82 -16.76
CA SER A 126 14.23 19.04 -17.68
C SER A 126 14.43 20.54 -17.91
N PRO A 127 15.69 21.02 -18.04
CA PRO A 127 15.96 22.42 -18.39
C PRO A 127 15.43 22.81 -19.77
N ALA A 128 15.18 21.85 -20.66
CA ALA A 128 14.61 22.08 -21.98
C ALA A 128 13.78 20.87 -22.40
N TYR A 129 12.67 21.13 -23.09
CA TYR A 129 11.83 20.14 -23.76
C TYR A 129 11.70 20.53 -25.22
N ASP A 130 11.73 19.54 -26.11
CA ASP A 130 11.21 19.73 -27.47
C ASP A 130 9.68 19.89 -27.41
N PRO A 131 9.03 20.42 -28.48
CA PRO A 131 7.60 20.69 -28.47
C PRO A 131 6.74 19.43 -28.21
N SER A 132 7.15 18.26 -28.72
CA SER A 132 6.43 17.02 -28.51
C SER A 132 6.59 16.51 -27.08
N GLY A 133 7.77 16.55 -26.54
CA GLY A 133 8.04 16.18 -25.13
C GLY A 133 7.30 17.09 -24.15
N PHE A 134 7.23 18.40 -24.43
CA PHE A 134 6.44 19.31 -23.61
C PHE A 134 4.94 18.99 -23.67
N THR A 135 4.41 18.77 -24.86
CA THR A 135 3.00 18.42 -25.06
C THR A 135 2.64 17.12 -24.35
N ASN A 136 3.47 16.08 -24.50
CA ASN A 136 3.23 14.79 -23.83
C ASN A 136 3.29 14.87 -22.32
N LYS A 137 4.20 15.69 -21.79
CA LYS A 137 4.41 15.77 -20.33
C LYS A 137 3.42 16.68 -19.60
N PHE A 138 2.97 17.79 -20.24
CA PHE A 138 2.23 18.84 -19.56
C PHE A 138 0.86 19.15 -20.13
N ILE A 139 0.57 18.74 -21.36
CA ILE A 139 -0.68 19.08 -22.04
C ILE A 139 -1.58 17.85 -22.21
N ASN A 140 -1.01 16.72 -22.60
CA ASN A 140 -1.78 15.49 -22.75
C ASN A 140 -2.19 14.94 -21.39
N GLU A 141 -3.40 14.38 -21.31
CA GLU A 141 -3.80 13.67 -20.11
C GLU A 141 -2.87 12.46 -19.88
N PRO A 142 -2.38 12.28 -18.66
CA PRO A 142 -1.56 11.12 -18.33
C PRO A 142 -2.37 9.83 -18.50
N PHE A 143 -1.72 8.79 -18.98
CA PHE A 143 -2.31 7.46 -19.08
C PHE A 143 -2.79 6.98 -17.69
N ASP A 144 -4.00 6.43 -17.66
CA ASP A 144 -4.56 5.79 -16.47
C ASP A 144 -4.66 4.28 -16.66
N GLY A 145 -3.68 3.56 -16.16
CA GLY A 145 -3.57 2.11 -16.25
C GLY A 145 -3.85 1.39 -14.94
N GLY A 146 -4.36 2.06 -13.92
CA GLY A 146 -4.69 1.46 -12.64
C GLY A 146 -5.92 0.56 -12.69
N PHE A 147 -6.06 -0.29 -11.68
CA PHE A 147 -7.26 -1.12 -11.49
C PHE A 147 -8.50 -0.26 -11.27
N ASN A 148 -9.55 -0.59 -12.01
CA ASN A 148 -10.92 -0.14 -11.79
C ASN A 148 -11.68 -1.29 -11.16
N ILE A 149 -11.96 -1.22 -9.86
CA ILE A 149 -12.69 -2.25 -9.11
C ILE A 149 -14.18 -1.97 -9.26
N GLU A 150 -14.92 -2.88 -9.92
CA GLU A 150 -16.36 -2.75 -10.11
C GLU A 150 -17.13 -3.16 -8.84
N TYR A 151 -16.70 -4.24 -8.21
CA TYR A 151 -17.24 -4.67 -6.93
C TYR A 151 -16.29 -5.62 -6.19
N VAL A 152 -16.50 -5.69 -4.89
CA VAL A 152 -16.04 -6.78 -4.00
C VAL A 152 -17.26 -7.29 -3.24
N LYS A 153 -17.55 -8.59 -3.30
CA LYS A 153 -18.76 -9.19 -2.72
C LYS A 153 -18.43 -10.47 -1.98
N ASP A 154 -19.18 -10.73 -0.92
CA ASP A 154 -19.16 -12.03 -0.23
C ASP A 154 -19.85 -13.13 -1.06
N VAL A 155 -19.86 -14.35 -0.54
CA VAL A 155 -20.50 -15.52 -1.17
C VAL A 155 -22.01 -15.38 -1.36
N ASN A 156 -22.67 -14.49 -0.62
CA ASN A 156 -24.10 -14.20 -0.69
C ASN A 156 -24.40 -13.05 -1.65
N GLY A 157 -23.38 -12.48 -2.29
CA GLY A 157 -23.52 -11.33 -3.19
C GLY A 157 -23.61 -9.97 -2.50
N LYS A 158 -23.45 -9.90 -1.17
CA LYS A 158 -23.42 -8.65 -0.42
C LYS A 158 -22.09 -7.93 -0.65
N VAL A 159 -22.16 -6.65 -0.96
CA VAL A 159 -20.96 -5.81 -1.16
C VAL A 159 -20.18 -5.71 0.15
N LEU A 160 -18.88 -5.95 0.06
CA LEU A 160 -17.93 -5.76 1.14
C LEU A 160 -17.35 -4.34 1.10
N THR A 161 -17.11 -3.78 2.27
CA THR A 161 -16.40 -2.51 2.40
C THR A 161 -14.94 -2.71 2.08
N PHE A 162 -14.40 -1.87 1.21
CA PHE A 162 -12.98 -1.87 0.91
C PHE A 162 -12.44 -0.44 0.80
N PHE A 163 -11.15 -0.31 1.01
CA PHE A 163 -10.41 0.95 0.90
C PHE A 163 -9.10 0.71 0.14
N ILE A 164 -8.84 1.55 -0.86
CA ILE A 164 -7.61 1.48 -1.67
C ILE A 164 -6.65 2.57 -1.23
N ASN A 165 -5.45 2.17 -0.86
CA ASN A 165 -4.32 3.05 -0.61
C ASN A 165 -3.18 2.67 -1.56
N GLN A 166 -3.02 3.45 -2.63
CA GLN A 166 -2.04 3.20 -3.68
C GLN A 166 -2.19 1.79 -4.29
N THR A 167 -1.23 0.91 -4.08
CA THR A 167 -1.21 -0.46 -4.59
C THR A 167 -1.80 -1.48 -3.61
N MET A 168 -2.37 -1.05 -2.50
CA MET A 168 -2.93 -1.95 -1.49
C MET A 168 -4.41 -1.69 -1.30
N MET A 169 -5.22 -2.73 -1.40
CA MET A 169 -6.64 -2.70 -1.09
C MET A 169 -6.91 -3.47 0.20
N ARG A 170 -7.45 -2.79 1.20
CA ARG A 170 -7.97 -3.42 2.40
C ARG A 170 -9.43 -3.79 2.18
N ILE A 171 -9.79 -5.00 2.53
CA ILE A 171 -11.17 -5.51 2.52
C ILE A 171 -11.53 -5.83 3.96
N ASP A 172 -12.54 -5.17 4.50
CA ASP A 172 -13.06 -5.46 5.83
C ASP A 172 -13.94 -6.71 5.77
N LEU A 173 -13.65 -7.68 6.62
CA LEU A 173 -14.41 -8.92 6.66
C LEU A 173 -15.76 -8.71 7.40
N PRO A 174 -16.84 -9.32 6.96
CA PRO A 174 -18.16 -9.19 7.61
C PRO A 174 -18.16 -9.79 9.02
N GLU A 175 -17.31 -10.79 9.25
CA GLU A 175 -17.11 -11.46 10.51
C GLU A 175 -15.61 -11.72 10.72
N VAL A 176 -15.21 -11.83 11.97
CA VAL A 176 -13.83 -12.13 12.33
C VAL A 176 -13.46 -13.54 11.86
N LEU A 177 -12.42 -13.66 11.04
CA LEU A 177 -11.92 -14.94 10.54
C LEU A 177 -10.95 -15.54 11.55
N LYS A 178 -11.40 -16.60 12.24
CA LYS A 178 -10.59 -17.27 13.27
C LYS A 178 -9.53 -18.18 12.65
N SER A 179 -8.60 -18.60 13.52
CA SER A 179 -7.60 -19.61 13.14
C SER A 179 -8.26 -20.87 12.57
N GLY A 180 -7.78 -21.35 11.42
CA GLY A 180 -8.29 -22.52 10.70
C GLY A 180 -9.55 -22.26 9.86
N GLU A 181 -10.18 -21.11 9.97
CA GLU A 181 -11.37 -20.79 9.19
C GLU A 181 -11.02 -20.28 7.79
N LYS A 182 -12.03 -20.29 6.91
CA LYS A 182 -11.95 -19.83 5.53
C LYS A 182 -12.98 -18.75 5.27
N VAL A 183 -12.60 -17.79 4.45
CA VAL A 183 -13.52 -16.82 3.87
C VAL A 183 -13.39 -16.83 2.35
N SER A 184 -14.51 -16.70 1.65
CA SER A 184 -14.52 -16.54 0.20
C SER A 184 -15.22 -15.25 -0.18
N PHE A 185 -14.67 -14.55 -1.13
CA PHE A 185 -15.24 -13.35 -1.71
C PHE A 185 -14.92 -13.27 -3.20
N SER A 186 -15.72 -12.54 -3.94
CA SER A 186 -15.54 -12.32 -5.37
C SER A 186 -15.26 -10.87 -5.65
N MET A 187 -14.45 -10.59 -6.66
CA MET A 187 -14.21 -9.25 -7.16
C MET A 187 -14.23 -9.23 -8.68
N LYS A 188 -14.61 -8.08 -9.23
CA LYS A 188 -14.56 -7.81 -10.66
C LYS A 188 -13.82 -6.52 -10.90
N TRP A 189 -12.95 -6.54 -11.89
CA TRP A 189 -12.03 -5.45 -12.16
C TRP A 189 -11.66 -5.37 -13.65
N TRP A 190 -11.12 -4.23 -14.03
CA TRP A 190 -10.48 -4.04 -15.33
C TRP A 190 -9.41 -2.95 -15.24
N TYR A 191 -8.49 -2.95 -16.19
CA TYR A 191 -7.53 -1.87 -16.40
C TYR A 191 -7.13 -1.75 -17.87
N ASN A 192 -6.63 -0.57 -18.27
CA ASN A 192 -6.13 -0.33 -19.61
C ASN A 192 -4.67 -0.77 -19.71
N ILE A 193 -4.32 -1.43 -20.82
CA ILE A 193 -2.97 -1.83 -21.15
C ILE A 193 -2.24 -0.62 -21.72
N GLN A 194 -1.06 -0.36 -21.21
CA GLN A 194 -0.21 0.75 -21.64
C GLN A 194 0.42 0.52 -23.00
N ASP A 195 0.70 1.60 -23.70
CA ASP A 195 1.61 1.61 -24.84
C ASP A 195 3.05 1.48 -24.32
N HIS A 196 3.72 0.39 -24.69
CA HIS A 196 5.07 0.08 -24.25
C HIS A 196 6.12 1.12 -24.69
N VAL A 197 5.93 1.72 -25.87
CA VAL A 197 6.86 2.71 -26.42
C VAL A 197 6.79 4.03 -25.66
N ASN A 198 5.55 4.45 -25.30
CA ASN A 198 5.31 5.73 -24.64
C ASN A 198 5.35 5.65 -23.11
N GLN A 199 5.13 4.47 -22.56
CA GLN A 199 5.05 4.21 -21.11
C GLN A 199 6.12 3.20 -20.74
N ALA A 200 7.23 3.64 -20.21
CA ALA A 200 8.32 2.73 -19.81
C ALA A 200 7.83 1.55 -18.98
N GLY A 201 8.34 0.35 -19.26
CA GLY A 201 7.97 -0.86 -18.54
C GLY A 201 8.35 -2.14 -19.29
N ARG A 202 8.06 -3.29 -18.66
CA ARG A 202 8.34 -4.62 -19.23
C ARG A 202 7.13 -5.26 -19.90
N SER A 203 5.96 -4.63 -19.81
CA SER A 203 4.72 -5.13 -20.37
C SER A 203 3.97 -3.99 -21.04
N GLY A 204 3.07 -4.31 -21.95
CA GLY A 204 2.27 -3.34 -22.65
C GLY A 204 1.82 -3.84 -24.02
N TYR A 205 1.45 -2.94 -24.88
CA TYR A 205 1.29 -3.24 -26.31
C TYR A 205 2.23 -2.36 -27.13
N GLU A 206 2.57 -2.84 -28.32
CA GLU A 206 3.33 -2.11 -29.31
C GLU A 206 2.64 -2.27 -30.68
N THR A 207 2.59 -1.19 -31.44
CA THR A 207 1.98 -1.19 -32.78
C THR A 207 3.06 -0.98 -33.84
N PHE A 208 3.12 -1.87 -34.81
CA PHE A 208 4.10 -1.83 -35.91
C PHE A 208 3.43 -1.40 -37.19
N GLU A 209 3.80 -0.23 -37.72
CA GLU A 209 3.32 0.29 -38.99
C GLU A 209 3.72 -0.61 -40.18
N SER A 210 4.92 -1.18 -40.12
CA SER A 210 5.43 -2.11 -41.14
C SER A 210 4.62 -3.39 -41.26
N ASP A 211 3.81 -3.73 -40.26
CA ASP A 211 2.94 -4.92 -40.23
C ASP A 211 1.45 -4.54 -40.36
N GLY A 212 1.14 -3.45 -41.08
CA GLY A 212 -0.22 -3.00 -41.30
C GLY A 212 -0.90 -2.48 -40.02
N ASN A 213 -0.17 -1.81 -39.14
CA ASN A 213 -0.65 -1.28 -37.88
C ASN A 213 -1.16 -2.36 -36.91
N ARG A 214 -0.57 -3.56 -36.95
CA ARG A 214 -0.89 -4.59 -35.98
C ARG A 214 -0.26 -4.28 -34.62
N SER A 215 -1.07 -4.44 -33.58
CA SER A 215 -0.60 -4.32 -32.21
C SER A 215 -0.32 -5.69 -31.61
N TYR A 216 0.79 -5.77 -30.89
CA TYR A 216 1.20 -6.96 -30.16
C TYR A 216 1.27 -6.64 -28.68
N ILE A 217 0.78 -7.56 -27.87
CA ILE A 217 0.86 -7.45 -26.40
C ILE A 217 2.08 -8.23 -25.94
N ILE A 218 2.90 -7.58 -25.13
CA ILE A 218 4.18 -8.06 -24.58
C ILE A 218 4.22 -8.02 -23.05
#